data_325d7c86374c612770b7a78fbe6278f9
#
_entry.id   325d7c86374c612770b7a78fbe6278f9
#
_cell.length_a   1.000
_cell.length_b   1.000
_cell.length_c   1.000
_cell.angle_alpha   90.00
_cell.angle_beta   90.00
_cell.angle_gamma   90.00
#
_symmetry.space_group_name_H-M   'P 1'
#
loop_
_entity.id
_entity.type
_entity.pdbx_description
1 polymer ?
#
loop_
_entity_poly.entity_id
_entity_poly.type
_entity_poly.pdbx_seq_one_letter_code
_entity_poly.pdbx_strand_id
1 'polypeptide(L)'
;MKNIRFTNWWASRKAEQSIESALAKMDLFNKTRYGRRKVIDETLLLEAAKLAHENRQVYYVIIYENEKPYCHLEINKGFYRVNFLDQYYRTYMAYTFLGKDDIAEWRKSYDNRLFLETIIFWEFEGNTDKMVKITDYIFKPDGSFHITERDLINNEQIDSDAKNKIDVTANWEEYPEFGKYDSLIQKDRNVISI
;
A
#
# COMPACT_ATOMS: atom_id res chain seq x y z
N MET A 1 11.82 -12.10 12.66
CA MET A 1 11.32 -12.91 11.52
C MET A 1 10.04 -12.26 11.03
N LYS A 2 9.90 -12.06 9.71
CA LYS A 2 8.65 -11.55 9.13
C LYS A 2 7.67 -12.70 8.92
N ASN A 3 6.40 -12.48 9.26
CA ASN A 3 5.31 -13.41 9.00
C ASN A 3 4.26 -12.72 8.13
N ILE A 4 3.67 -13.45 7.19
CA ILE A 4 2.73 -12.93 6.19
C ILE A 4 1.36 -13.57 6.42
N ARG A 5 0.31 -12.74 6.49
CA ARG A 5 -1.09 -13.19 6.54
C ARG A 5 -1.87 -12.55 5.40
N PHE A 6 -2.67 -13.33 4.70
CA PHE A 6 -3.44 -12.88 3.52
C PHE A 6 -4.83 -12.38 3.92
N THR A 7 -4.86 -11.39 4.77
CA THR A 7 -6.08 -10.76 5.28
C THR A 7 -5.95 -9.25 5.23
N ASN A 8 -7.01 -8.51 5.52
CA ASN A 8 -7.02 -7.07 5.47
C ASN A 8 -6.90 -6.45 6.87
N TRP A 9 -6.35 -5.25 6.94
CA TRP A 9 -6.27 -4.44 8.14
C TRP A 9 -7.50 -3.54 8.29
N TRP A 10 -8.08 -3.52 9.46
CA TRP A 10 -9.18 -2.62 9.80
C TRP A 10 -8.66 -1.41 10.56
N ALA A 11 -8.35 -0.34 9.85
CA ALA A 11 -7.68 0.85 10.40
C ALA A 11 -8.43 1.47 11.60
N SER A 12 -9.76 1.58 11.52
CA SER A 12 -10.58 2.16 12.61
C SER A 12 -10.64 1.29 13.88
N ARG A 13 -10.37 -0.01 13.75
CA ARG A 13 -10.31 -0.95 14.88
C ARG A 13 -8.88 -1.32 15.27
N LYS A 14 -7.90 -0.89 14.48
CA LYS A 14 -6.47 -1.21 14.64
C LYS A 14 -6.24 -2.72 14.79
N ALA A 15 -6.91 -3.49 13.97
CA ALA A 15 -6.94 -4.95 14.04
C ALA A 15 -7.04 -5.59 12.67
N GLU A 16 -6.59 -6.82 12.61
CA GLU A 16 -6.79 -7.70 11.48
C GLU A 16 -8.28 -8.04 11.30
N GLN A 17 -8.77 -8.09 10.07
CA GLN A 17 -10.13 -8.54 9.77
C GLN A 17 -10.25 -10.06 9.94
N SER A 18 -11.46 -10.54 10.26
CA SER A 18 -11.73 -11.98 10.23
C SER A 18 -11.60 -12.53 8.81
N ILE A 19 -11.36 -13.83 8.72
CA ILE A 19 -11.23 -14.55 7.43
C ILE A 19 -12.49 -14.34 6.59
N GLU A 20 -13.68 -14.45 7.20
CA GLU A 20 -14.97 -14.25 6.53
C GLU A 20 -15.08 -12.84 5.96
N SER A 21 -14.69 -11.83 6.73
CA SER A 21 -14.73 -10.42 6.30
C SER A 21 -13.77 -10.15 5.17
N ALA A 22 -12.55 -10.70 5.23
CA ALA A 22 -11.54 -10.56 4.19
C ALA A 22 -11.98 -11.22 2.88
N LEU A 23 -12.50 -12.46 2.95
CA LEU A 23 -13.05 -13.18 1.81
C LEU A 23 -14.26 -12.46 1.20
N ALA A 24 -15.19 -11.97 2.03
CA ALA A 24 -16.35 -11.23 1.54
C ALA A 24 -15.94 -9.96 0.77
N LYS A 25 -14.91 -9.25 1.25
CA LYS A 25 -14.37 -8.10 0.57
C LYS A 25 -13.72 -8.47 -0.77
N MET A 26 -12.90 -9.54 -0.79
CA MET A 26 -12.31 -10.05 -2.03
C MET A 26 -13.39 -10.50 -3.03
N ASP A 27 -14.40 -11.23 -2.57
CA ASP A 27 -15.52 -11.69 -3.40
C ASP A 27 -16.27 -10.52 -4.05
N LEU A 28 -16.49 -9.44 -3.30
CA LEU A 28 -17.14 -8.24 -3.81
C LEU A 28 -16.37 -7.62 -4.99
N PHE A 29 -15.06 -7.43 -4.83
CA PHE A 29 -14.23 -6.80 -5.86
C PHE A 29 -13.92 -7.73 -7.03
N ASN A 30 -13.65 -9.00 -6.75
CA ASN A 30 -13.23 -9.98 -7.76
C ASN A 30 -14.42 -10.71 -8.41
N LYS A 31 -15.65 -10.46 -7.92
CA LYS A 31 -16.88 -11.16 -8.35
C LYS A 31 -16.80 -12.67 -8.17
N THR A 32 -16.12 -13.11 -7.12
CA THR A 32 -15.97 -14.50 -6.70
C THR A 32 -17.02 -14.89 -5.64
N ARG A 33 -16.95 -16.11 -5.11
CA ARG A 33 -17.92 -16.64 -4.12
C ARG A 33 -17.24 -17.51 -3.06
N TYR A 34 -16.01 -17.23 -2.70
CA TYR A 34 -15.26 -18.00 -1.70
C TYR A 34 -15.93 -17.98 -0.32
N GLY A 35 -16.47 -16.83 0.12
CA GLY A 35 -17.18 -16.69 1.39
C GLY A 35 -18.49 -17.46 1.50
N ARG A 36 -18.93 -18.13 0.42
CA ARG A 36 -20.11 -19.02 0.43
C ARG A 36 -19.76 -20.50 0.60
N ARG A 37 -18.49 -20.85 0.73
CA ARG A 37 -18.06 -22.24 0.96
C ARG A 37 -18.43 -22.70 2.37
N LYS A 38 -18.59 -24.02 2.54
CA LYS A 38 -18.98 -24.62 3.84
C LYS A 38 -17.88 -24.48 4.91
N VAL A 39 -16.62 -24.50 4.49
CA VAL A 39 -15.46 -24.33 5.36
C VAL A 39 -14.78 -23.03 4.97
N ILE A 40 -14.65 -22.16 5.95
CA ILE A 40 -13.98 -20.85 5.82
C ILE A 40 -12.85 -20.86 6.83
N ASP A 41 -11.62 -20.98 6.32
CA ASP A 41 -10.40 -21.07 7.11
C ASP A 41 -9.23 -20.35 6.42
N GLU A 42 -8.05 -20.35 7.06
CA GLU A 42 -6.85 -19.74 6.52
C GLU A 42 -6.41 -20.36 5.18
N THR A 43 -6.66 -21.66 4.97
CA THR A 43 -6.31 -22.35 3.73
C THR A 43 -7.13 -21.79 2.56
N LEU A 44 -8.43 -21.62 2.76
CA LEU A 44 -9.32 -21.03 1.75
C LEU A 44 -8.92 -19.58 1.44
N LEU A 45 -8.57 -18.80 2.47
CA LEU A 45 -8.13 -17.42 2.28
C LEU A 45 -6.81 -17.35 1.49
N LEU A 46 -5.87 -18.24 1.78
CA LEU A 46 -4.61 -18.35 1.05
C LEU A 46 -4.84 -18.73 -0.42
N GLU A 47 -5.70 -19.72 -0.69
CA GLU A 47 -6.08 -20.11 -2.06
C GLU A 47 -6.70 -18.94 -2.84
N ALA A 48 -7.65 -18.23 -2.20
CA ALA A 48 -8.31 -17.08 -2.80
C ALA A 48 -7.32 -15.95 -3.13
N ALA A 49 -6.39 -15.65 -2.21
CA ALA A 49 -5.37 -14.63 -2.40
C ALA A 49 -4.38 -15.01 -3.51
N LYS A 50 -3.96 -16.29 -3.57
CA LYS A 50 -3.07 -16.78 -4.62
C LYS A 50 -3.71 -16.69 -6.00
N LEU A 51 -4.96 -17.12 -6.14
CA LEU A 51 -5.70 -17.02 -7.39
C LEU A 51 -5.93 -15.55 -7.80
N ALA A 52 -6.22 -14.68 -6.83
CA ALA A 52 -6.35 -13.25 -7.07
C ALA A 52 -5.04 -12.63 -7.58
N HIS A 53 -3.89 -13.04 -7.01
CA HIS A 53 -2.58 -12.63 -7.48
C HIS A 53 -2.32 -13.07 -8.93
N GLU A 54 -2.54 -14.35 -9.25
CA GLU A 54 -2.36 -14.92 -10.60
C GLU A 54 -3.23 -14.21 -11.65
N ASN A 55 -4.45 -13.81 -11.26
CA ASN A 55 -5.39 -13.10 -12.12
C ASN A 55 -5.28 -11.57 -12.03
N ARG A 56 -4.30 -11.04 -11.29
CA ARG A 56 -4.13 -9.59 -11.04
C ARG A 56 -5.41 -8.93 -10.50
N GLN A 57 -6.05 -9.58 -9.56
CA GLN A 57 -7.25 -9.14 -8.88
C GLN A 57 -6.94 -8.64 -7.47
N VAL A 58 -7.97 -8.11 -6.78
CA VAL A 58 -7.82 -7.56 -5.43
C VAL A 58 -7.56 -8.64 -4.40
N TYR A 59 -6.52 -8.47 -3.62
CA TYR A 59 -6.28 -9.18 -2.36
C TYR A 59 -5.49 -8.31 -1.39
N TYR A 60 -5.38 -8.77 -0.16
CA TYR A 60 -4.79 -8.02 0.95
C TYR A 60 -3.74 -8.85 1.65
N VAL A 61 -2.74 -8.17 2.22
CA VAL A 61 -1.65 -8.79 2.95
C VAL A 61 -1.36 -7.98 4.20
N ILE A 62 -1.16 -8.65 5.34
CA ILE A 62 -0.58 -8.03 6.53
C ILE A 62 0.79 -8.67 6.76
N ILE A 63 1.79 -7.85 7.01
CA ILE A 63 3.14 -8.29 7.33
C ILE A 63 3.39 -7.98 8.80
N TYR A 64 3.76 -9.01 9.53
CA TYR A 64 4.19 -8.94 10.93
C TYR A 64 5.71 -8.97 11.01
N GLU A 65 6.26 -8.17 11.89
CA GLU A 65 7.67 -8.20 12.27
C GLU A 65 7.76 -8.33 13.78
N ASN A 66 8.45 -9.38 14.28
CA ASN A 66 8.53 -9.69 15.70
C ASN A 66 7.14 -9.72 16.37
N GLU A 67 6.19 -10.45 15.75
CA GLU A 67 4.80 -10.64 16.21
C GLU A 67 3.93 -9.37 16.24
N LYS A 68 4.46 -8.23 15.80
CA LYS A 68 3.70 -6.99 15.70
C LYS A 68 3.37 -6.67 14.23
N PRO A 69 2.17 -6.17 13.92
CA PRO A 69 1.85 -5.73 12.58
C PRO A 69 2.77 -4.56 12.18
N TYR A 70 3.51 -4.77 11.10
CA TYR A 70 4.47 -3.82 10.56
C TYR A 70 3.87 -2.95 9.47
N CYS A 71 3.21 -3.58 8.52
CA CYS A 71 2.49 -2.91 7.45
C CYS A 71 1.38 -3.79 6.89
N HIS A 72 0.47 -3.19 6.15
CA HIS A 72 -0.49 -3.93 5.35
C HIS A 72 -0.48 -3.45 3.91
N LEU A 73 -0.73 -4.38 2.99
CA LEU A 73 -0.76 -4.13 1.56
C LEU A 73 -2.18 -4.31 1.03
N GLU A 74 -2.58 -3.41 0.18
CA GLU A 74 -3.71 -3.55 -0.72
C GLU A 74 -3.17 -3.71 -2.14
N ILE A 75 -3.48 -4.83 -2.76
CA ILE A 75 -2.98 -5.22 -4.06
C ILE A 75 -4.16 -5.37 -5.02
N ASN A 76 -4.05 -4.73 -6.17
CA ASN A 76 -5.03 -4.77 -7.23
C ASN A 76 -4.30 -4.72 -8.58
N LYS A 77 -5.02 -4.85 -9.66
CA LYS A 77 -4.51 -4.75 -11.04
C LYS A 77 -3.68 -3.47 -11.24
N GLY A 78 -2.36 -3.63 -11.31
CA GLY A 78 -1.43 -2.49 -11.50
C GLY A 78 -1.34 -1.48 -10.36
N PHE A 79 -1.97 -1.77 -9.20
CA PHE A 79 -1.96 -0.89 -8.03
C PHE A 79 -1.50 -1.68 -6.81
N TYR A 80 -0.46 -1.19 -6.14
CA TYR A 80 0.09 -1.77 -4.93
C TYR A 80 0.27 -0.67 -3.89
N ARG A 81 -0.51 -0.73 -2.84
CA ARG A 81 -0.41 0.23 -1.73
C ARG A 81 0.12 -0.46 -0.49
N VAL A 82 1.21 0.07 0.04
CA VAL A 82 1.82 -0.36 1.30
C VAL A 82 1.52 0.68 2.35
N ASN A 83 0.86 0.30 3.44
CA ASN A 83 0.52 1.18 4.56
C ASN A 83 1.33 0.76 5.78
N PHE A 84 2.30 1.56 6.19
CA PHE A 84 3.15 1.29 7.35
C PHE A 84 2.47 1.73 8.63
N LEU A 85 2.57 0.88 9.65
CA LEU A 85 1.94 1.11 10.94
C LEU A 85 2.96 1.63 11.96
N ASP A 86 2.53 2.58 12.79
CA ASP A 86 3.30 3.05 13.94
C ASP A 86 3.10 2.14 15.17
N GLN A 87 3.71 2.49 16.30
CA GLN A 87 3.57 1.75 17.56
C GLN A 87 2.15 1.75 18.14
N TYR A 88 1.26 2.62 17.66
CA TYR A 88 -0.15 2.70 18.02
C TYR A 88 -1.07 2.07 16.98
N TYR A 89 -0.49 1.37 15.98
CA TYR A 89 -1.18 0.71 14.88
C TYR A 89 -1.96 1.67 13.97
N ARG A 90 -1.52 2.93 13.87
CA ARG A 90 -2.03 3.92 12.91
C ARG A 90 -1.18 3.87 11.65
N THR A 91 -1.80 4.08 10.50
CA THR A 91 -1.02 4.29 9.27
C THR A 91 -0.34 5.66 9.34
N TYR A 92 0.99 5.69 9.44
CA TYR A 92 1.73 6.93 9.49
C TYR A 92 2.47 7.26 8.18
N MET A 93 2.63 6.25 7.32
CA MET A 93 3.25 6.41 6.00
C MET A 93 2.62 5.41 5.04
N ALA A 94 2.43 5.80 3.79
CA ALA A 94 2.04 4.88 2.73
C ALA A 94 2.85 5.09 1.46
N TYR A 95 3.15 4.00 0.77
CA TYR A 95 3.66 3.97 -0.59
C TYR A 95 2.56 3.54 -1.55
N THR A 96 2.46 4.18 -2.71
CA THR A 96 1.60 3.74 -3.79
C THR A 96 2.46 3.48 -5.02
N PHE A 97 2.52 2.22 -5.43
CA PHE A 97 3.16 1.78 -6.65
C PHE A 97 2.10 1.56 -7.71
N LEU A 98 2.35 2.04 -8.91
CA LEU A 98 1.48 1.90 -10.07
C LEU A 98 2.22 1.21 -11.21
N GLY A 99 1.51 0.36 -11.93
CA GLY A 99 2.03 -0.39 -13.06
C GLY A 99 1.23 -0.15 -14.34
N LYS A 100 1.64 -0.77 -15.44
CA LYS A 100 1.03 -0.63 -16.77
C LYS A 100 -0.45 -1.01 -16.85
N ASP A 101 -0.91 -1.84 -15.93
CA ASP A 101 -2.28 -2.33 -15.91
C ASP A 101 -3.26 -1.34 -15.24
N ASP A 102 -2.74 -0.23 -14.72
CA ASP A 102 -3.58 0.86 -14.26
C ASP A 102 -4.24 1.59 -15.44
N ILE A 103 -5.31 2.32 -15.15
CA ILE A 103 -6.23 2.93 -16.12
C ILE A 103 -5.55 3.97 -17.01
N ALA A 104 -4.48 4.60 -16.56
CA ALA A 104 -3.81 5.67 -17.27
C ALA A 104 -2.95 5.15 -18.46
N GLU A 105 -3.31 5.59 -19.68
CA GLU A 105 -2.63 5.14 -20.90
C GLU A 105 -1.11 5.36 -20.93
N TRP A 106 -0.62 6.45 -20.32
CA TRP A 106 0.80 6.77 -20.26
C TRP A 106 1.61 5.77 -19.40
N ARG A 107 0.95 5.02 -18.50
CA ARG A 107 1.58 3.95 -17.71
C ARG A 107 1.79 2.65 -18.50
N LYS A 108 1.25 2.53 -19.71
CA LYS A 108 1.54 1.40 -20.60
C LYS A 108 3.03 1.28 -20.93
N SER A 109 3.78 2.40 -20.84
CA SER A 109 5.23 2.44 -21.04
C SER A 109 6.05 1.87 -19.87
N TYR A 110 5.42 1.49 -18.74
CA TYR A 110 6.11 0.95 -17.58
C TYR A 110 6.60 -0.49 -17.75
N ASP A 111 6.46 -1.04 -18.97
CA ASP A 111 6.78 -2.42 -19.31
C ASP A 111 6.11 -3.41 -18.34
N ASN A 112 6.88 -4.21 -17.64
CA ASN A 112 6.36 -5.12 -16.61
C ASN A 112 6.85 -4.73 -15.22
N ARG A 113 6.94 -3.44 -14.92
CA ARG A 113 7.43 -2.90 -13.65
C ARG A 113 6.37 -2.06 -12.94
N LEU A 114 6.60 -1.85 -11.67
CA LEU A 114 5.87 -0.93 -10.80
C LEU A 114 6.72 0.34 -10.62
N PHE A 115 6.06 1.49 -10.57
CA PHE A 115 6.69 2.76 -10.24
C PHE A 115 6.09 3.31 -8.94
N LEU A 116 6.94 3.63 -7.98
CA LEU A 116 6.53 4.33 -6.75
C LEU A 116 6.17 5.76 -7.11
N GLU A 117 4.87 5.99 -7.29
CA GLU A 117 4.34 7.30 -7.71
C GLU A 117 4.07 8.20 -6.52
N THR A 118 3.62 7.63 -5.38
CA THR A 118 3.21 8.46 -4.25
C THR A 118 3.77 7.95 -2.95
N ILE A 119 4.29 8.88 -2.13
CA ILE A 119 4.58 8.67 -0.72
C ILE A 119 3.71 9.63 0.08
N ILE A 120 2.98 9.13 1.06
CA ILE A 120 2.15 9.94 1.95
C ILE A 120 2.63 9.74 3.39
N PHE A 121 2.79 10.85 4.11
CA PHE A 121 3.05 10.84 5.55
C PHE A 121 1.87 11.46 6.29
N TRP A 122 1.50 10.86 7.42
CA TRP A 122 0.52 11.38 8.36
C TRP A 122 1.17 11.59 9.71
N GLU A 123 1.08 12.81 10.21
CA GLU A 123 1.50 13.15 11.57
C GLU A 123 0.29 13.22 12.50
N PHE A 124 0.45 12.73 13.72
CA PHE A 124 -0.61 12.65 14.71
C PHE A 124 -0.22 13.38 16.00
N GLU A 125 -1.22 13.90 16.72
CA GLU A 125 -1.03 14.55 18.01
C GLU A 125 -0.73 13.50 19.09
N GLY A 126 0.56 13.30 19.41
CA GLY A 126 1.00 12.33 20.41
C GLY A 126 0.48 10.91 20.14
N ASN A 127 -0.14 10.30 21.15
CA ASN A 127 -0.68 8.93 21.05
C ASN A 127 -2.16 8.88 20.64
N THR A 128 -2.75 10.01 20.27
CA THR A 128 -4.15 10.08 19.83
C THR A 128 -4.28 9.74 18.34
N ASP A 129 -5.51 9.53 17.86
CA ASP A 129 -5.79 9.34 16.43
C ASP A 129 -6.06 10.68 15.71
N LYS A 130 -5.86 11.82 16.40
CA LYS A 130 -6.03 13.13 15.81
C LYS A 130 -4.86 13.42 14.87
N MET A 131 -5.16 13.48 13.60
CA MET A 131 -4.21 13.84 12.54
C MET A 131 -3.98 15.35 12.57
N VAL A 132 -2.72 15.78 12.49
CA VAL A 132 -2.33 17.20 12.54
C VAL A 132 -1.70 17.69 11.26
N LYS A 133 -1.00 16.81 10.51
CA LYS A 133 -0.39 17.17 9.24
C LYS A 133 -0.41 15.99 8.27
N ILE A 134 -0.53 16.30 6.98
CA ILE A 134 -0.36 15.36 5.88
C ILE A 134 0.67 15.93 4.92
N THR A 135 1.64 15.11 4.49
CA THR A 135 2.59 15.47 3.44
C THR A 135 2.53 14.42 2.35
N ASP A 136 2.20 14.83 1.13
CA ASP A 136 2.15 13.98 -0.06
C ASP A 136 3.30 14.34 -0.99
N TYR A 137 4.05 13.32 -1.45
CA TYR A 137 5.04 13.43 -2.51
C TYR A 137 4.52 12.64 -3.72
N ILE A 138 4.41 13.29 -4.88
CA ILE A 138 3.93 12.67 -6.12
C ILE A 138 5.07 12.73 -7.13
N PHE A 139 5.64 11.59 -7.48
CA PHE A 139 6.78 11.44 -8.39
C PHE A 139 6.32 11.13 -9.80
N LYS A 140 7.12 11.57 -10.78
CA LYS A 140 6.98 11.19 -12.18
C LYS A 140 8.23 10.44 -12.66
N PRO A 141 8.10 9.57 -13.66
CA PRO A 141 9.24 8.81 -14.21
C PRO A 141 10.37 9.67 -14.78
N ASP A 142 10.08 10.92 -15.13
CA ASP A 142 11.07 11.86 -15.61
C ASP A 142 11.88 12.57 -14.51
N GLY A 143 11.64 12.21 -13.25
CA GLY A 143 12.31 12.76 -12.06
C GLY A 143 11.67 14.04 -11.52
N SER A 144 10.68 14.61 -12.18
CA SER A 144 9.90 15.71 -11.59
C SER A 144 8.99 15.18 -10.47
N PHE A 145 8.74 15.99 -9.44
CA PHE A 145 7.83 15.64 -8.37
C PHE A 145 7.13 16.87 -7.79
N HIS A 146 5.97 16.62 -7.22
CA HIS A 146 5.12 17.59 -6.56
C HIS A 146 5.01 17.26 -5.08
N ILE A 147 4.96 18.30 -4.23
CA ILE A 147 4.77 18.18 -2.78
C ILE A 147 3.52 18.94 -2.40
N THR A 148 2.63 18.29 -1.66
CA THR A 148 1.50 18.93 -1.01
C THR A 148 1.64 18.76 0.50
N GLU A 149 1.69 19.85 1.24
CA GLU A 149 1.64 19.86 2.70
C GLU A 149 0.30 20.42 3.15
N ARG A 150 -0.39 19.71 4.05
CA ARG A 150 -1.65 20.14 4.66
C ARG A 150 -1.51 20.21 6.17
N ASP A 151 -1.58 21.40 6.73
CA ASP A 151 -1.72 21.63 8.16
C ASP A 151 -3.20 21.55 8.54
N LEU A 152 -3.59 20.50 9.25
CA LEU A 152 -4.98 20.28 9.65
C LEU A 152 -5.37 21.05 10.90
N ILE A 153 -4.41 21.63 11.62
CA ILE A 153 -4.67 22.49 12.80
C ILE A 153 -5.05 23.89 12.32
N ASN A 154 -4.27 24.45 11.39
CA ASN A 154 -4.46 25.80 10.88
C ASN A 154 -5.34 25.83 9.63
N ASN A 155 -5.73 24.68 9.09
CA ASN A 155 -6.46 24.51 7.83
C ASN A 155 -5.73 25.20 6.65
N GLU A 156 -4.42 24.99 6.57
CA GLU A 156 -3.55 25.54 5.53
C GLU A 156 -3.08 24.45 4.59
N GLN A 157 -2.93 24.77 3.31
CA GLN A 157 -2.32 23.88 2.31
C GLN A 157 -1.27 24.64 1.53
N ILE A 158 -0.12 24.00 1.34
CA ILE A 158 0.99 24.49 0.52
C ILE A 158 1.26 23.45 -0.56
N ASP A 159 1.19 23.89 -1.81
CA ASP A 159 1.53 23.08 -2.98
C ASP A 159 2.83 23.62 -3.60
N SER A 160 3.75 22.74 -3.93
CA SER A 160 5.03 23.13 -4.54
C SER A 160 5.52 22.08 -5.52
N ASP A 161 6.00 22.53 -6.66
CA ASP A 161 6.76 21.71 -7.60
C ASP A 161 8.26 21.78 -7.27
N ALA A 162 8.93 20.65 -7.33
CA ALA A 162 10.36 20.63 -7.14
C ALA A 162 11.08 21.40 -8.25
N LYS A 163 12.02 22.27 -7.87
CA LYS A 163 12.80 23.07 -8.82
C LYS A 163 13.73 22.22 -9.69
N ASN A 164 14.23 21.12 -9.13
CA ASN A 164 15.17 20.22 -9.79
C ASN A 164 14.58 18.82 -9.87
N LYS A 165 14.90 18.11 -10.96
CA LYS A 165 14.58 16.68 -11.08
C LYS A 165 15.49 15.87 -10.17
N ILE A 166 14.96 14.77 -9.65
CA ILE A 166 15.70 13.81 -8.84
C ILE A 166 15.94 12.51 -9.61
N ASP A 167 16.89 11.71 -9.14
CA ASP A 167 17.04 10.33 -9.61
C ASP A 167 15.89 9.47 -9.04
N VAL A 168 15.08 8.92 -9.93
CA VAL A 168 13.94 8.05 -9.60
C VAL A 168 14.23 6.58 -9.88
N THR A 169 15.49 6.19 -10.06
CA THR A 169 15.86 4.80 -10.30
C THR A 169 15.37 3.89 -9.18
N ALA A 170 15.45 4.35 -7.93
CA ALA A 170 14.98 3.63 -6.75
C ALA A 170 13.44 3.54 -6.63
N ASN A 171 12.70 4.26 -7.46
CA ASN A 171 11.24 4.19 -7.49
C ASN A 171 10.72 2.99 -8.30
N TRP A 172 11.58 2.36 -9.11
CA TRP A 172 11.17 1.26 -9.96
C TRP A 172 11.34 -0.08 -9.26
N GLU A 173 10.29 -0.91 -9.33
CA GLU A 173 10.25 -2.27 -8.78
C GLU A 173 9.73 -3.26 -9.81
N GLU A 174 10.19 -4.50 -9.70
CA GLU A 174 9.56 -5.60 -10.41
C GLU A 174 8.21 -5.95 -9.75
N TYR A 175 7.28 -6.53 -10.52
CA TYR A 175 6.08 -7.12 -9.93
C TYR A 175 6.49 -8.23 -8.96
N PRO A 176 6.05 -8.19 -7.71
CA PRO A 176 6.45 -9.18 -6.71
C PRO A 176 5.87 -10.55 -7.06
N GLU A 177 6.62 -11.61 -6.78
CA GLU A 177 6.07 -12.94 -6.70
C GLU A 177 5.12 -13.04 -5.49
N PHE A 178 4.13 -13.93 -5.57
CA PHE A 178 3.21 -14.17 -4.46
C PHE A 178 3.95 -14.51 -3.17
N GLY A 179 3.69 -13.75 -2.11
CA GLY A 179 4.35 -13.91 -0.82
C GLY A 179 5.74 -13.26 -0.69
N LYS A 180 6.28 -12.65 -1.74
CA LYS A 180 7.59 -11.97 -1.71
C LYS A 180 7.40 -10.45 -1.89
N TYR A 181 7.26 -9.73 -0.79
CA TYR A 181 6.97 -8.28 -0.81
C TYR A 181 8.11 -7.44 -0.22
N ASP A 182 9.27 -8.05 0.07
CA ASP A 182 10.37 -7.39 0.80
C ASP A 182 10.85 -6.11 0.12
N SER A 183 10.90 -6.07 -1.20
CA SER A 183 11.31 -4.87 -1.94
C SER A 183 10.29 -3.73 -1.79
N LEU A 184 9.00 -4.03 -1.77
CA LEU A 184 7.94 -3.02 -1.66
C LEU A 184 7.87 -2.40 -0.26
N ILE A 185 8.23 -3.15 0.79
CA ILE A 185 8.05 -2.76 2.19
C ILE A 185 9.31 -2.17 2.84
N GLN A 186 10.31 -1.78 2.06
CA GLN A 186 11.49 -1.07 2.57
C GLN A 186 11.12 0.36 2.93
N LYS A 187 11.29 0.75 4.20
CA LYS A 187 11.03 2.13 4.67
C LYS A 187 12.07 3.13 4.21
N ASP A 188 13.35 2.70 4.19
CA ASP A 188 14.50 3.55 3.90
C ASP A 188 14.85 3.53 2.41
N ARG A 189 13.88 3.89 1.57
CA ARG A 189 14.14 4.11 0.15
C ARG A 189 14.85 5.45 -0.01
N ASN A 190 16.00 5.46 -0.64
CA ASN A 190 16.73 6.70 -0.99
C ASN A 190 16.01 7.48 -2.10
N VAL A 191 14.69 7.67 -1.95
CA VAL A 191 13.86 8.35 -2.94
C VAL A 191 13.94 9.87 -2.78
N ILE A 192 14.19 10.34 -1.57
CA ILE A 192 14.36 11.77 -1.25
C ILE A 192 15.57 11.88 -0.34
N SER A 193 16.70 12.30 -0.88
CA SER A 193 17.80 12.83 -0.07
C SER A 193 17.41 14.25 0.33
N ILE A 194 16.75 14.38 1.49
CA ILE A 194 16.47 15.67 2.11
C ILE A 194 17.71 16.10 2.89
#